data_03905b8a9367a20cb71b0f0f13744da4
#
_entry.id   03905b8a9367a20cb71b0f0f13744da4
#
_cell.length_a   1.000
_cell.length_b   1.000
_cell.length_c   1.000
_cell.angle_alpha   90.00
_cell.angle_beta   90.00
_cell.angle_gamma   90.00
#
_symmetry.space_group_name_H-M   'P 1'
#
loop_
_entity.id
_entity.type
_entity.pdbx_description
1 polymer ?
#
loop_
_entity_poly.entity_id
_entity_poly.type
_entity_poly.pdbx_seq_one_letter_code
_entity_poly.pdbx_strand_id
1 'polypeptide(L)'
;MLKKTSIEIVGNELHPIGKVKDFTPYARKILASGADGVITGNWGADMVNLGKSLKESCYKGPIYCYYCASNGITATFGEAGKGMLHLVGEGLQNPSRPALTAYHKAFKAKYPKWDLSQPRIINAAQMLAAAINKAGTADDMVAVGRALEGMEFYSEILDTKVLMRAKDHQAIQNVHVGIHTNDDIDIDFDNSGYGIKVFKTVEMASMDSPTTCKMKRP
;
A
#
# COMPACT_ATOMS: atom_id res chain seq x y z
N MET A 1 -12.41 -9.05 -13.02
CA MET A 1 -12.18 -7.59 -13.09
C MET A 1 -11.49 -7.17 -14.39
N LEU A 2 -10.39 -7.80 -14.79
CA LEU A 2 -9.64 -7.45 -16.02
C LEU A 2 -10.41 -7.64 -17.33
N LYS A 3 -11.45 -8.47 -17.38
CA LYS A 3 -12.29 -8.69 -18.57
C LYS A 3 -13.03 -7.44 -19.12
N LYS A 4 -13.00 -6.32 -18.38
CA LYS A 4 -13.62 -5.04 -18.78
C LYS A 4 -12.60 -3.98 -19.22
N THR A 5 -11.32 -4.34 -19.30
CA THR A 5 -10.24 -3.46 -19.69
C THR A 5 -9.58 -3.97 -20.95
N SER A 6 -8.89 -3.09 -21.68
CA SER A 6 -8.06 -3.45 -22.84
C SER A 6 -6.68 -4.02 -22.42
N ILE A 7 -6.50 -4.37 -21.14
CA ILE A 7 -5.23 -4.88 -20.62
C ILE A 7 -5.12 -6.36 -20.96
N GLU A 8 -4.03 -6.73 -21.63
CA GLU A 8 -3.63 -8.10 -21.88
C GLU A 8 -2.64 -8.56 -20.81
N ILE A 9 -2.83 -9.78 -20.29
CA ILE A 9 -1.89 -10.41 -19.36
C ILE A 9 -0.95 -11.31 -20.17
N VAL A 10 0.26 -10.82 -20.42
CA VAL A 10 1.29 -11.53 -21.20
C VAL A 10 2.17 -12.45 -20.36
N GLY A 11 2.03 -12.43 -19.04
CA GLY A 11 2.74 -13.31 -18.11
C GLY A 11 2.14 -13.30 -16.71
N ASN A 12 2.23 -14.43 -16.01
CA ASN A 12 1.84 -14.57 -14.62
C ASN A 12 2.76 -15.61 -13.95
N GLU A 13 3.54 -15.17 -12.97
CA GLU A 13 4.54 -16.01 -12.30
C GLU A 13 4.38 -15.91 -10.79
N LEU A 14 4.52 -17.05 -10.13
CA LEU A 14 4.63 -17.14 -8.68
C LEU A 14 6.01 -17.65 -8.32
N HIS A 15 6.54 -17.19 -7.19
CA HIS A 15 7.80 -17.67 -6.64
C HIS A 15 7.69 -17.90 -5.13
N PRO A 16 8.54 -18.76 -4.54
CA PRO A 16 8.58 -18.98 -3.10
C PRO A 16 9.03 -17.72 -2.36
N ILE A 17 8.20 -17.22 -1.44
CA ILE A 17 8.44 -15.98 -0.67
C ILE A 17 9.73 -16.11 0.16
N GLY A 18 10.62 -15.12 0.05
CA GLY A 18 11.86 -15.03 0.81
C GLY A 18 12.93 -16.08 0.50
N LYS A 19 12.70 -16.93 -0.52
CA LYS A 19 13.63 -18.02 -0.88
C LYS A 19 14.41 -17.76 -2.16
N VAL A 20 13.91 -16.89 -3.02
CA VAL A 20 14.58 -16.52 -4.27
C VAL A 20 15.67 -15.49 -3.99
N LYS A 21 16.91 -15.84 -4.30
CA LYS A 21 18.05 -14.92 -4.11
C LYS A 21 18.43 -14.19 -5.40
N ASP A 22 18.14 -14.80 -6.55
CA ASP A 22 18.42 -14.24 -7.87
C ASP A 22 17.11 -14.12 -8.67
N PHE A 23 16.67 -12.88 -8.91
CA PHE A 23 15.48 -12.58 -9.70
C PHE A 23 15.78 -12.36 -11.19
N THR A 24 17.02 -12.53 -11.64
CA THR A 24 17.40 -12.37 -13.06
C THR A 24 16.56 -13.25 -14.00
N PRO A 25 16.25 -14.53 -13.69
CA PRO A 25 15.39 -15.33 -14.55
C PRO A 25 13.97 -14.75 -14.71
N TYR A 26 13.41 -14.18 -13.64
CA TYR A 26 12.09 -13.53 -13.67
C TYR A 26 12.14 -12.24 -14.50
N ALA A 27 13.16 -11.40 -14.29
CA ALA A 27 13.36 -10.19 -15.08
C ALA A 27 13.50 -10.48 -16.57
N ARG A 28 14.24 -11.52 -16.94
CA ARG A 28 14.37 -11.96 -18.35
C ARG A 28 13.04 -12.43 -18.95
N LYS A 29 12.22 -13.15 -18.20
CA LYS A 29 10.88 -13.56 -18.64
C LYS A 29 9.98 -12.33 -18.87
N ILE A 30 10.01 -11.35 -17.97
CA ILE A 30 9.26 -10.09 -18.12
C ILE A 30 9.67 -9.37 -19.41
N LEU A 31 10.97 -9.22 -19.63
CA LEU A 31 11.47 -8.59 -20.86
C LEU A 31 11.08 -9.38 -22.12
N ALA A 32 11.23 -10.69 -22.09
CA ALA A 32 10.90 -11.54 -23.23
C ALA A 32 9.40 -11.56 -23.56
N SER A 33 8.53 -11.28 -22.57
CA SER A 33 7.08 -11.21 -22.80
C SER A 33 6.64 -9.93 -23.51
N GLY A 34 7.51 -8.92 -23.61
CA GLY A 34 7.15 -7.61 -24.15
C GLY A 34 6.18 -6.81 -23.28
N ALA A 35 6.10 -7.11 -21.97
CA ALA A 35 5.19 -6.43 -21.06
C ALA A 35 5.49 -4.93 -20.93
N ASP A 36 4.48 -4.09 -21.11
CA ASP A 36 4.56 -2.63 -20.95
C ASP A 36 4.62 -2.22 -19.47
N GLY A 37 4.15 -3.06 -18.56
CA GLY A 37 4.15 -2.81 -17.12
C GLY A 37 4.18 -4.09 -16.31
N VAL A 38 4.63 -4.00 -15.07
CA VAL A 38 4.65 -5.11 -14.11
C VAL A 38 3.75 -4.78 -12.93
N ILE A 39 2.88 -5.70 -12.57
CA ILE A 39 2.14 -5.66 -11.29
C ILE A 39 2.73 -6.75 -10.40
N THR A 40 3.20 -6.37 -9.21
CA THR A 40 3.82 -7.33 -8.30
C THR A 40 3.29 -7.20 -6.87
N GLY A 41 3.13 -8.36 -6.20
CA GLY A 41 2.86 -8.45 -4.76
C GLY A 41 4.12 -8.58 -3.91
N ASN A 42 5.30 -8.47 -4.49
CA ASN A 42 6.57 -8.58 -3.76
C ASN A 42 6.73 -7.48 -2.71
N TRP A 43 7.39 -7.82 -1.61
CA TRP A 43 7.69 -6.93 -0.50
C TRP A 43 9.06 -7.25 0.10
N GLY A 44 9.62 -6.34 0.90
CA GLY A 44 10.92 -6.52 1.55
C GLY A 44 12.02 -6.89 0.56
N ALA A 45 12.84 -7.88 0.91
CA ALA A 45 13.97 -8.31 0.09
C ALA A 45 13.59 -8.81 -1.31
N ASP A 46 12.45 -9.48 -1.45
CA ASP A 46 11.99 -9.97 -2.76
C ASP A 46 11.68 -8.81 -3.72
N MET A 47 11.07 -7.72 -3.20
CA MET A 47 10.83 -6.52 -4.00
C MET A 47 12.13 -5.82 -4.39
N VAL A 48 13.07 -5.70 -3.45
CA VAL A 48 14.38 -5.11 -3.70
C VAL A 48 15.13 -5.89 -4.77
N ASN A 49 15.16 -7.23 -4.65
CA ASN A 49 15.90 -8.09 -5.58
C ASN A 49 15.24 -8.11 -6.97
N LEU A 50 13.92 -8.19 -7.06
CA LEU A 50 13.21 -8.08 -8.33
C LEU A 50 13.52 -6.73 -9.02
N GLY A 51 13.42 -5.65 -8.28
CA GLY A 51 13.67 -4.32 -8.83
C GLY A 51 15.10 -4.12 -9.31
N LYS A 52 16.09 -4.63 -8.56
CA LYS A 52 17.50 -4.63 -8.99
C LYS A 52 17.67 -5.40 -10.30
N SER A 53 17.14 -6.62 -10.36
CA SER A 53 17.24 -7.47 -11.57
C SER A 53 16.54 -6.85 -12.78
N LEU A 54 15.40 -6.19 -12.60
CA LEU A 54 14.72 -5.46 -13.66
C LEU A 54 15.55 -4.27 -14.16
N LYS A 55 16.12 -3.49 -13.23
CA LYS A 55 17.02 -2.37 -13.57
C LYS A 55 18.26 -2.85 -14.33
N GLU A 56 18.93 -3.87 -13.84
CA GLU A 56 20.13 -4.47 -14.48
C GLU A 56 19.82 -5.05 -15.85
N SER A 57 18.60 -5.53 -16.04
CA SER A 57 18.09 -6.01 -17.32
C SER A 57 17.58 -4.89 -18.24
N CYS A 58 17.79 -3.61 -17.87
CA CYS A 58 17.37 -2.43 -18.64
C CYS A 58 15.84 -2.32 -18.85
N TYR A 59 15.03 -2.89 -17.97
CA TYR A 59 13.59 -2.68 -18.00
C TYR A 59 13.25 -1.20 -17.75
N LYS A 60 12.33 -0.64 -18.52
CA LYS A 60 11.95 0.79 -18.49
C LYS A 60 10.47 1.03 -18.17
N GLY A 61 9.67 -0.02 -18.14
CA GLY A 61 8.25 0.09 -17.87
C GLY A 61 7.94 0.39 -16.40
N PRO A 62 6.70 0.79 -16.09
CA PRO A 62 6.25 0.99 -14.70
C PRO A 62 6.16 -0.34 -13.93
N ILE A 63 6.47 -0.26 -12.64
CA ILE A 63 6.32 -1.35 -11.68
C ILE A 63 5.29 -0.91 -10.65
N TYR A 64 4.14 -1.57 -10.62
CA TYR A 64 3.06 -1.31 -9.66
C TYR A 64 3.13 -2.32 -8.52
N CYS A 65 3.17 -1.85 -7.28
CA CYS A 65 3.12 -2.73 -6.12
C CYS A 65 2.44 -2.08 -4.90
N TYR A 66 2.02 -2.91 -3.95
CA TYR A 66 1.42 -2.46 -2.69
C TYR A 66 2.45 -2.03 -1.64
N TYR A 67 3.70 -2.45 -1.79
CA TYR A 67 4.73 -2.32 -0.75
C TYR A 67 5.95 -1.52 -1.19
N CYS A 68 5.82 -0.73 -2.26
CA CYS A 68 6.91 0.06 -2.82
C CYS A 68 7.45 1.16 -1.88
N ALA A 69 6.71 1.51 -0.82
CA ALA A 69 7.13 2.43 0.22
C ALA A 69 7.53 1.71 1.52
N SER A 70 7.84 0.41 1.47
CA SER A 70 8.38 -0.31 2.63
C SER A 70 9.85 0.03 2.86
N ASN A 71 10.29 -0.12 4.12
CA ASN A 71 11.66 0.21 4.52
C ASN A 71 12.72 -0.38 3.60
N GLY A 72 13.67 0.44 3.19
CA GLY A 72 14.81 0.11 2.34
C GLY A 72 14.52 0.14 0.84
N ILE A 73 13.27 0.25 0.41
CA ILE A 73 12.92 0.20 -1.03
C ILE A 73 13.24 1.52 -1.70
N THR A 74 12.77 2.64 -1.15
CA THR A 74 13.03 3.96 -1.74
C THR A 74 14.51 4.30 -1.81
N ALA A 75 15.27 3.99 -0.75
CA ALA A 75 16.74 4.15 -0.74
C ALA A 75 17.44 3.26 -1.78
N THR A 76 16.97 2.01 -1.94
CA THR A 76 17.57 1.09 -2.91
C THR A 76 17.35 1.53 -4.36
N PHE A 77 16.16 2.01 -4.65
CA PHE A 77 15.82 2.45 -6.01
C PHE A 77 16.36 3.84 -6.32
N GLY A 78 16.30 4.78 -5.37
CA GLY A 78 16.78 6.14 -5.55
C GLY A 78 16.36 6.76 -6.88
N GLU A 79 17.28 7.43 -7.58
CA GLU A 79 17.05 8.03 -8.91
C GLU A 79 16.58 7.00 -9.95
N ALA A 80 17.04 5.77 -9.86
CA ALA A 80 16.66 4.74 -10.83
C ALA A 80 15.19 4.29 -10.73
N GLY A 81 14.56 4.52 -9.58
CA GLY A 81 13.14 4.24 -9.36
C GLY A 81 12.23 5.41 -9.74
N LYS A 82 12.82 6.60 -9.95
CA LYS A 82 12.07 7.81 -10.27
C LYS A 82 11.25 7.61 -11.55
N GLY A 83 9.95 7.81 -11.44
CA GLY A 83 9.03 7.61 -12.55
C GLY A 83 8.70 6.14 -12.88
N MET A 84 9.46 5.17 -12.39
CA MET A 84 9.25 3.75 -12.68
C MET A 84 8.44 3.04 -11.58
N LEU A 85 8.76 3.31 -10.31
CA LEU A 85 8.15 2.61 -9.19
C LEU A 85 6.85 3.28 -8.77
N HIS A 86 5.75 2.54 -8.75
CA HIS A 86 4.42 3.02 -8.43
C HIS A 86 3.85 2.28 -7.22
N LEU A 87 3.47 3.03 -6.20
CA LEU A 87 2.69 2.50 -5.08
C LEU A 87 1.21 2.45 -5.47
N VAL A 88 0.57 1.31 -5.25
CA VAL A 88 -0.88 1.15 -5.33
C VAL A 88 -1.37 0.77 -3.93
N GLY A 89 -2.02 1.66 -3.26
CA GLY A 89 -2.50 1.39 -1.90
C GLY A 89 -2.65 2.66 -1.09
N GLU A 90 -2.58 2.50 0.22
CA GLU A 90 -2.44 3.62 1.13
C GLU A 90 -0.97 3.79 1.44
N GLY A 91 -0.53 5.00 1.41
CA GLY A 91 0.82 5.34 1.80
C GLY A 91 0.86 6.75 2.37
N LEU A 92 2.00 7.12 2.93
CA LEU A 92 2.26 8.51 3.20
C LEU A 92 2.26 9.25 1.88
N GLN A 93 1.44 10.28 1.82
CA GLN A 93 1.17 10.99 0.57
C GLN A 93 2.00 12.26 0.49
N ASN A 94 2.46 12.58 -0.70
CA ASN A 94 3.03 13.87 -1.01
C ASN A 94 2.19 14.53 -2.12
N PRO A 95 1.94 15.85 -2.03
CA PRO A 95 2.23 16.69 -0.88
C PRO A 95 1.44 16.24 0.36
N SER A 96 2.05 16.41 1.53
CA SER A 96 1.42 15.98 2.78
C SER A 96 0.50 17.06 3.36
N ARG A 97 -0.48 16.63 4.16
CA ARG A 97 -1.36 17.54 4.90
C ARG A 97 -0.76 17.89 6.26
N PRO A 98 -1.11 19.04 6.86
CA PRO A 98 -0.52 19.47 8.13
C PRO A 98 -0.61 18.42 9.24
N ALA A 99 -1.75 17.74 9.39
CA ALA A 99 -1.94 16.70 10.42
C ALA A 99 -1.02 15.50 10.19
N LEU A 100 -0.88 15.05 8.94
CA LEU A 100 0.02 13.95 8.59
C LEU A 100 1.48 14.34 8.78
N THR A 101 1.85 15.56 8.37
CA THR A 101 3.20 16.09 8.55
C THR A 101 3.57 16.17 10.04
N ALA A 102 2.66 16.68 10.89
CA ALA A 102 2.88 16.75 12.33
C ALA A 102 3.05 15.35 12.95
N TYR A 103 2.19 14.41 12.56
CA TYR A 103 2.26 13.03 13.03
C TYR A 103 3.55 12.35 12.59
N HIS A 104 3.94 12.50 11.32
CA HIS A 104 5.19 11.96 10.79
C HIS A 104 6.41 12.52 11.52
N LYS A 105 6.47 13.83 11.76
CA LYS A 105 7.54 14.46 12.54
C LYS A 105 7.65 13.89 13.95
N ALA A 106 6.51 13.72 14.64
CA ALA A 106 6.48 13.14 15.98
C ALA A 106 6.95 11.67 15.96
N PHE A 107 6.51 10.91 14.95
CA PHE A 107 6.96 9.52 14.74
C PHE A 107 8.47 9.43 14.52
N LYS A 108 9.03 10.24 13.62
CA LYS A 108 10.49 10.26 13.32
C LYS A 108 11.31 10.73 14.52
N ALA A 109 10.82 11.67 15.31
CA ALA A 109 11.50 12.10 16.54
C ALA A 109 11.65 10.95 17.54
N LYS A 110 10.63 10.08 17.64
CA LYS A 110 10.64 8.91 18.53
C LYS A 110 11.37 7.71 17.93
N TYR A 111 11.26 7.53 16.61
CA TYR A 111 11.78 6.37 15.88
C TYR A 111 12.60 6.79 14.67
N PRO A 112 13.79 7.40 14.85
CA PRO A 112 14.56 8.03 13.77
C PRO A 112 15.03 7.07 12.67
N LYS A 113 15.13 5.77 12.98
CA LYS A 113 15.56 4.73 12.04
C LYS A 113 14.40 4.07 11.26
N TRP A 114 13.14 4.43 11.58
CA TRP A 114 11.97 3.79 11.01
C TRP A 114 11.09 4.81 10.30
N ASP A 115 10.41 4.36 9.28
CA ASP A 115 9.39 5.13 8.60
C ASP A 115 8.00 4.60 8.87
N LEU A 116 7.02 5.48 8.81
CA LEU A 116 5.61 5.14 8.91
C LEU A 116 5.12 4.55 7.58
N SER A 117 5.60 3.36 7.26
CA SER A 117 5.36 2.72 5.96
C SER A 117 3.95 2.13 5.79
N GLN A 118 3.18 2.02 6.88
CA GLN A 118 1.86 1.38 6.88
C GLN A 118 0.83 2.23 7.64
N PRO A 119 0.44 3.39 7.13
CA PRO A 119 -0.45 4.32 7.85
C PRO A 119 -1.84 3.75 8.12
N ARG A 120 -2.30 2.77 7.34
CA ARG A 120 -3.57 2.05 7.61
C ARG A 120 -3.65 1.41 9.00
N ILE A 121 -2.52 1.11 9.64
CA ILE A 121 -2.49 0.59 11.00
C ILE A 121 -3.02 1.63 12.00
N ILE A 122 -2.79 2.93 11.73
CA ILE A 122 -3.35 4.02 12.52
C ILE A 122 -4.88 3.95 12.45
N ASN A 123 -5.44 3.85 11.26
CA ASN A 123 -6.89 3.74 11.06
C ASN A 123 -7.46 2.50 11.77
N ALA A 124 -6.80 1.36 11.65
CA ALA A 124 -7.24 0.12 12.29
C ALA A 124 -7.27 0.26 13.83
N ALA A 125 -6.23 0.85 14.44
CA ALA A 125 -6.16 1.06 15.88
C ALA A 125 -7.22 2.06 16.36
N GLN A 126 -7.41 3.16 15.64
CA GLN A 126 -8.42 4.17 15.97
C GLN A 126 -9.85 3.65 15.82
N MET A 127 -10.13 2.88 14.75
CA MET A 127 -11.44 2.23 14.55
C MET A 127 -11.72 1.21 15.65
N LEU A 128 -10.73 0.40 16.03
CA LEU A 128 -10.90 -0.56 17.13
C LEU A 128 -11.21 0.15 18.44
N ALA A 129 -10.50 1.22 18.77
CA ALA A 129 -10.79 2.02 19.97
C ALA A 129 -12.20 2.61 19.93
N ALA A 130 -12.63 3.13 18.79
CA ALA A 130 -14.00 3.65 18.60
C ALA A 130 -15.06 2.52 18.76
N ALA A 131 -14.77 1.31 18.27
CA ALA A 131 -15.65 0.16 18.41
C ALA A 131 -15.78 -0.32 19.87
N ILE A 132 -14.67 -0.35 20.60
CA ILE A 132 -14.64 -0.68 22.03
C ILE A 132 -15.48 0.33 22.83
N ASN A 133 -15.29 1.62 22.56
CA ASN A 133 -16.09 2.67 23.21
C ASN A 133 -17.58 2.54 22.88
N LYS A 134 -17.93 2.25 21.63
CA LYS A 134 -19.32 2.04 21.20
C LYS A 134 -19.93 0.78 21.83
N ALA A 135 -19.15 -0.30 21.97
CA ALA A 135 -19.59 -1.53 22.61
C ALA A 135 -19.70 -1.41 24.13
N GLY A 136 -19.02 -0.44 24.75
CA GLY A 136 -18.95 -0.25 26.20
C GLY A 136 -18.12 -1.31 26.93
N THR A 137 -17.36 -2.13 26.19
CA THR A 137 -16.54 -3.21 26.73
C THR A 137 -15.36 -3.51 25.83
N ALA A 138 -14.23 -3.92 26.42
CA ALA A 138 -13.08 -4.46 25.71
C ALA A 138 -13.00 -6.00 25.82
N ASP A 139 -13.78 -6.61 26.70
CA ASP A 139 -13.70 -8.05 27.02
C ASP A 139 -14.65 -8.90 26.18
N ASP A 140 -15.78 -8.34 25.74
CA ASP A 140 -16.71 -9.03 24.84
C ASP A 140 -16.34 -8.76 23.37
N MET A 141 -15.54 -9.64 22.78
CA MET A 141 -15.10 -9.55 21.38
C MET A 141 -16.26 -9.59 20.38
N VAL A 142 -17.37 -10.25 20.73
CA VAL A 142 -18.56 -10.33 19.86
C VAL A 142 -19.25 -8.96 19.83
N ALA A 143 -19.41 -8.32 20.99
CA ALA A 143 -19.97 -6.98 21.08
C ALA A 143 -19.11 -5.96 20.33
N VAL A 144 -17.78 -6.02 20.46
CA VAL A 144 -16.84 -5.16 19.73
C VAL A 144 -16.93 -5.42 18.23
N GLY A 145 -16.98 -6.69 17.80
CA GLY A 145 -17.14 -7.05 16.38
C GLY A 145 -18.44 -6.52 15.78
N ARG A 146 -19.54 -6.62 16.51
CA ARG A 146 -20.84 -6.04 16.10
C ARG A 146 -20.83 -4.51 16.08
N ALA A 147 -20.10 -3.88 16.99
CA ALA A 147 -19.94 -2.43 17.01
C ALA A 147 -19.18 -1.90 15.76
N LEU A 148 -18.27 -2.71 15.20
CA LEU A 148 -17.58 -2.41 13.95
C LEU A 148 -18.50 -2.50 12.71
N GLU A 149 -19.53 -3.35 12.74
CA GLU A 149 -20.40 -3.56 11.58
C GLU A 149 -21.08 -2.26 11.11
N GLY A 150 -20.82 -1.88 9.87
CA GLY A 150 -21.32 -0.64 9.28
C GLY A 150 -20.69 0.63 9.84
N MET A 151 -19.64 0.53 10.66
CA MET A 151 -18.96 1.70 11.21
C MET A 151 -18.29 2.50 10.09
N GLU A 152 -18.64 3.77 10.01
CA GLU A 152 -17.89 4.77 9.26
C GLU A 152 -16.96 5.50 10.22
N PHE A 153 -15.69 5.51 9.89
CA PHE A 153 -14.65 6.19 10.65
C PHE A 153 -13.91 7.16 9.75
N TYR A 154 -13.70 8.38 10.24
CA TYR A 154 -12.89 9.37 9.55
C TYR A 154 -11.57 9.56 10.29
N SER A 155 -10.47 9.33 9.56
CA SER A 155 -9.12 9.55 10.06
C SER A 155 -8.66 10.97 9.71
N GLU A 156 -8.54 11.84 10.71
CA GLU A 156 -8.02 13.20 10.52
C GLU A 156 -6.55 13.20 10.08
N ILE A 157 -5.76 12.22 10.55
CA ILE A 157 -4.33 12.10 10.21
C ILE A 157 -4.15 11.80 8.73
N LEU A 158 -4.94 10.85 8.20
CA LEU A 158 -4.82 10.38 6.82
C LEU A 158 -5.84 11.05 5.90
N ASP A 159 -6.75 11.86 6.45
CA ASP A 159 -7.85 12.48 5.73
C ASP A 159 -8.59 11.48 4.84
N THR A 160 -8.95 10.38 5.42
CA THR A 160 -9.66 9.33 4.71
C THR A 160 -10.82 8.78 5.52
N LYS A 161 -11.90 8.48 4.83
CA LYS A 161 -13.03 7.76 5.40
C LYS A 161 -12.81 6.26 5.23
N VAL A 162 -13.04 5.50 6.27
CA VAL A 162 -13.00 4.04 6.26
C VAL A 162 -14.38 3.52 6.62
N LEU A 163 -14.92 2.61 5.84
CA LEU A 163 -16.15 1.88 6.10
C LEU A 163 -15.84 0.44 6.45
N MET A 164 -16.23 0.00 7.63
CA MET A 164 -16.25 -1.44 7.97
C MET A 164 -17.52 -2.07 7.42
N ARG A 165 -17.42 -2.77 6.32
CA ARG A 165 -18.58 -3.37 5.66
C ARG A 165 -19.18 -4.49 6.51
N ALA A 166 -20.47 -4.35 6.87
CA ALA A 166 -21.14 -5.26 7.81
C ALA A 166 -21.20 -6.71 7.34
N LYS A 167 -21.33 -6.94 6.03
CA LYS A 167 -21.59 -8.27 5.47
C LYS A 167 -20.39 -9.22 5.54
N ASP A 168 -19.16 -8.69 5.61
CA ASP A 168 -17.93 -9.50 5.56
C ASP A 168 -16.76 -8.93 6.38
N HIS A 169 -17.00 -7.86 7.15
CA HIS A 169 -16.00 -7.16 7.93
C HIS A 169 -14.77 -6.67 7.12
N GLN A 170 -14.98 -6.41 5.84
CA GLN A 170 -13.94 -5.77 5.04
C GLN A 170 -13.92 -4.26 5.29
N ALA A 171 -12.77 -3.72 5.67
CA ALA A 171 -12.54 -2.29 5.68
C ALA A 171 -12.36 -1.79 4.24
N ILE A 172 -13.15 -0.79 3.86
CA ILE A 172 -13.13 -0.17 2.53
C ILE A 172 -12.77 1.30 2.71
N GLN A 173 -11.84 1.78 1.93
CA GLN A 173 -11.37 3.17 1.94
C GLN A 173 -10.84 3.55 0.57
N ASN A 174 -10.48 4.81 0.38
CA ASN A 174 -9.81 5.26 -0.84
C ASN A 174 -8.47 4.55 -1.02
N VAL A 175 -8.13 4.26 -2.27
CA VAL A 175 -6.83 3.72 -2.67
C VAL A 175 -6.11 4.74 -3.53
N HIS A 176 -4.86 4.99 -3.22
CA HIS A 176 -4.04 5.95 -3.95
C HIS A 176 -3.10 5.25 -4.90
N VAL A 177 -2.82 5.88 -6.03
CA VAL A 177 -1.73 5.51 -6.92
C VAL A 177 -0.73 6.65 -6.88
N GLY A 178 0.46 6.34 -6.44
CA GLY A 178 1.55 7.30 -6.31
C GLY A 178 2.80 6.83 -7.02
N ILE A 179 3.68 7.76 -7.31
CA ILE A 179 4.92 7.53 -8.04
C ILE A 179 6.11 7.88 -7.16
N HIS A 180 7.14 7.05 -7.22
CA HIS A 180 8.42 7.31 -6.56
C HIS A 180 9.12 8.48 -7.22
N THR A 181 9.42 9.52 -6.45
CA THR A 181 10.04 10.75 -6.92
C THR A 181 10.74 11.50 -5.79
N ASN A 182 11.56 12.47 -6.12
CA ASN A 182 12.11 13.48 -5.24
C ASN A 182 11.55 14.90 -5.52
N ASP A 183 10.55 15.01 -6.39
CA ASP A 183 9.94 16.29 -6.75
C ASP A 183 8.73 16.58 -5.87
N ASP A 184 8.72 17.73 -5.18
CA ASP A 184 7.63 18.20 -4.32
C ASP A 184 7.21 17.18 -3.26
N ILE A 185 8.15 16.65 -2.51
CA ILE A 185 7.91 15.75 -1.39
C ILE A 185 8.17 16.44 -0.05
N ASP A 186 7.21 16.33 0.86
CA ASP A 186 7.33 16.79 2.25
C ASP A 186 7.78 15.67 3.18
N ILE A 187 7.47 14.44 2.78
CA ILE A 187 7.77 13.21 3.52
C ILE A 187 8.59 12.32 2.60
N ASP A 188 9.85 12.10 2.96
CA ASP A 188 10.70 11.11 2.34
C ASP A 188 10.67 9.77 3.09
N PHE A 189 11.09 8.72 2.43
CA PHE A 189 11.26 7.40 3.04
C PHE A 189 12.74 7.02 3.11
N ASP A 190 13.11 6.26 4.11
CA ASP A 190 14.47 5.74 4.31
C ASP A 190 15.55 6.84 4.46
N ASN A 191 15.17 8.08 4.76
CA ASN A 191 16.05 9.27 4.69
C ASN A 191 16.76 9.35 3.33
N SER A 192 16.10 8.97 2.27
CA SER A 192 16.69 8.84 0.92
C SER A 192 16.54 10.11 0.08
N GLY A 193 15.75 11.08 0.54
CA GLY A 193 15.31 12.22 -0.28
C GLY A 193 14.25 11.86 -1.32
N TYR A 194 13.75 10.63 -1.33
CA TYR A 194 12.68 10.16 -2.22
C TYR A 194 11.43 9.79 -1.43
N GLY A 195 10.28 10.07 -2.00
CA GLY A 195 8.98 9.75 -1.44
C GLY A 195 8.00 9.28 -2.52
N ILE A 196 6.76 9.16 -2.12
CA ILE A 196 5.66 8.79 -3.03
C ILE A 196 4.77 10.01 -3.24
N LYS A 197 4.68 10.50 -4.48
CA LYS A 197 3.78 11.56 -4.89
C LYS A 197 2.51 10.96 -5.47
N VAL A 198 1.37 11.23 -4.84
CA VAL A 198 0.06 10.74 -5.30
C VAL A 198 -0.38 11.52 -6.52
N PHE A 199 -0.76 10.82 -7.58
CA PHE A 199 -1.30 11.42 -8.80
C PHE A 199 -2.71 10.93 -9.13
N LYS A 200 -3.18 9.85 -8.49
CA LYS A 200 -4.51 9.29 -8.69
C LYS A 200 -5.08 8.77 -7.38
N THR A 201 -6.32 9.10 -7.10
CA THR A 201 -7.11 8.48 -6.05
C THR A 201 -8.25 7.68 -6.67
N VAL A 202 -8.41 6.45 -6.20
CA VAL A 202 -9.56 5.61 -6.54
C VAL A 202 -10.51 5.67 -5.34
N GLU A 203 -11.68 6.23 -5.58
CA GLU A 203 -12.65 6.49 -4.52
C GLU A 203 -13.23 5.18 -3.96
N MET A 204 -13.48 5.19 -2.64
CA MET A 204 -14.03 4.08 -1.87
C MET A 204 -15.28 3.46 -2.53
N ALA A 205 -16.17 4.28 -3.08
CA ALA A 205 -17.40 3.81 -3.72
C ALA A 205 -17.15 2.86 -4.90
N SER A 206 -16.03 3.02 -5.62
CA SER A 206 -15.64 2.15 -6.73
C SER A 206 -14.94 0.87 -6.28
N MET A 207 -14.57 0.79 -4.99
CA MET A 207 -13.88 -0.35 -4.39
C MET A 207 -14.85 -1.39 -3.80
N ASP A 208 -16.15 -1.06 -3.67
CA ASP A 208 -17.15 -1.99 -3.13
C ASP A 208 -17.49 -3.08 -4.16
N SER A 209 -16.82 -4.20 -4.03
CA SER A 209 -17.08 -5.39 -4.84
C SER A 209 -18.02 -6.37 -4.12
N PRO A 210 -18.76 -7.21 -4.86
CA PRO A 210 -19.58 -8.26 -4.24
C PRO A 210 -18.74 -9.16 -3.33
N THR A 211 -19.27 -9.44 -2.14
CA THR A 211 -18.62 -10.37 -1.22
C THR A 211 -18.95 -11.82 -1.56
N THR A 212 -17.96 -12.69 -1.43
CA THR A 212 -18.12 -14.15 -1.45
C THR A 212 -18.06 -14.74 -0.02
N CYS A 213 -17.92 -13.89 0.98
CA CYS A 213 -17.83 -14.30 2.38
C CYS A 213 -19.13 -14.97 2.83
N LYS A 214 -19.01 -16.15 3.45
CA LYS A 214 -20.10 -16.93 4.06
C LYS A 214 -20.01 -16.86 5.59
N MET A 215 -19.62 -15.73 6.13
CA MET A 215 -19.47 -15.53 7.56
C MET A 215 -20.76 -15.87 8.29
N LYS A 216 -20.66 -16.72 9.31
CA LYS A 216 -21.74 -16.99 10.26
C LYS A 216 -21.47 -16.14 11.51
N ARG A 217 -22.51 -15.44 11.95
CA ARG A 217 -22.43 -14.64 13.19
C ARG A 217 -22.83 -15.50 14.38
N PRO A 218 -22.16 -15.32 15.54
CA PRO A 218 -22.58 -15.96 16.79
C PRO A 218 -23.92 -15.41 17.29
#